data_b0dfc830709f609a81fd5fd7ec52e7ab
#
_entry.id   b0dfc830709f609a81fd5fd7ec52e7ab
#
_cell.length_a   1.000
_cell.length_b   1.000
_cell.length_c   1.000
_cell.angle_alpha   90.00
_cell.angle_beta   90.00
_cell.angle_gamma   90.00
#
_symmetry.space_group_name_H-M   'P 1'
#
loop_
_entity.id
_entity.type
_entity.pdbx_description
1 polymer ?
#
loop_
_entity_poly.entity_id
_entity_poly.type
_entity_poly.pdbx_seq_one_letter_code
_entity_poly.pdbx_strand_id
1 'polypeptide(L)'
;GRGSFFALSPGKGIMAHREPGGVIHVYIALCQPQAWFADVTSANAQVDVQRIVDEFDGWAHPLQTLITEGDGEPVLRPIHFLPPGLRWPRTAGVTLLGDAAHLMLPFGEGANLALEDGAELGLAIAANADNPEAALSAYEEQMFIRVESAANDAQAMAGILFGDETPGALLHFFNQYKTGS
;
A
#
# COMPACT_ATOMS: atom_id res chain seq x y z
N GLY A 1 7.02 0.71 25.12
CA GLY A 1 7.72 -0.23 24.25
C GLY A 1 7.97 0.38 22.89
N ARG A 2 9.00 -0.07 22.20
CA ARG A 2 9.19 0.19 20.77
C ARG A 2 8.35 -0.82 20.02
N GLY A 3 7.42 -0.38 19.15
CA GLY A 3 6.62 -1.32 18.37
C GLY A 3 5.56 -0.62 17.54
N SER A 4 4.98 -1.39 16.62
CA SER A 4 3.80 -0.99 15.85
C SER A 4 2.54 -1.51 16.55
N PHE A 5 1.47 -0.79 16.39
CA PHE A 5 0.15 -1.08 16.92
C PHE A 5 -0.84 -1.16 15.77
N PHE A 6 -1.74 -2.13 15.82
CA PHE A 6 -2.81 -2.34 14.85
C PHE A 6 -4.12 -2.59 15.60
N ALA A 7 -5.11 -1.76 15.39
CA ALA A 7 -6.51 -2.02 15.72
C ALA A 7 -7.28 -2.07 14.40
N LEU A 8 -7.87 -3.20 14.09
CA LEU A 8 -8.46 -3.48 12.79
C LEU A 8 -9.88 -4.04 12.93
N SER A 9 -10.72 -3.73 11.96
CA SER A 9 -12.07 -4.25 11.77
C SER A 9 -12.33 -4.33 10.26
N PRO A 10 -13.34 -5.06 9.79
CA PRO A 10 -13.68 -5.05 8.39
C PRO A 10 -13.80 -3.65 7.80
N GLY A 11 -13.06 -3.39 6.71
CA GLY A 11 -13.06 -2.12 6.00
C GLY A 11 -12.41 -0.93 6.70
N LYS A 12 -11.86 -1.06 7.92
CA LYS A 12 -11.25 0.07 8.64
C LYS A 12 -10.20 -0.33 9.65
N GLY A 13 -9.29 0.60 9.96
CA GLY A 13 -8.26 0.35 10.95
C GLY A 13 -7.53 1.59 11.42
N ILE A 14 -6.95 1.49 12.61
CA ILE A 14 -6.00 2.46 13.17
C ILE A 14 -4.68 1.74 13.35
N MET A 15 -3.65 2.23 12.69
CA MET A 15 -2.29 1.72 12.79
C MET A 15 -1.39 2.82 13.32
N ALA A 16 -0.49 2.49 14.23
CA ALA A 16 0.43 3.47 14.79
C ALA A 16 1.80 2.87 15.03
N HIS A 17 2.84 3.69 14.92
CA HIS A 17 4.18 3.34 15.32
C HIS A 17 4.86 4.52 16.01
N ARG A 18 5.80 4.20 16.90
CA ARG A 18 6.55 5.18 17.66
C ARG A 18 7.90 5.45 17.01
N GLU A 19 8.13 6.71 16.69
CA GLU A 19 9.39 7.23 16.18
C GLU A 19 10.41 7.53 17.30
N PRO A 20 11.71 7.69 16.97
CA PRO A 20 12.68 8.31 17.85
C PRO A 20 12.20 9.70 18.32
N GLY A 21 12.41 10.01 19.60
CA GLY A 21 11.92 11.26 20.18
C GLY A 21 10.51 11.19 20.79
N GLY A 22 9.83 10.04 20.66
CA GLY A 22 8.53 9.80 21.31
C GLY A 22 7.32 10.19 20.48
N VAL A 23 7.51 10.70 19.28
CA VAL A 23 6.42 10.98 18.30
C VAL A 23 5.73 9.69 17.93
N ILE A 24 4.40 9.72 17.86
CA ILE A 24 3.57 8.60 17.38
C ILE A 24 2.98 9.01 16.02
N HIS A 25 3.34 8.28 14.97
CA HIS A 25 2.67 8.39 13.69
C HIS A 25 1.45 7.48 13.67
N VAL A 26 0.31 8.07 13.32
CA VAL A 26 -0.99 7.38 13.25
C VAL A 26 -1.46 7.36 11.80
N TYR A 27 -1.85 6.19 11.34
CA TYR A 27 -2.49 5.98 10.04
C TYR A 27 -3.90 5.47 10.29
N ILE A 28 -4.87 6.17 9.71
CA ILE A 28 -6.28 5.80 9.75
C ILE A 28 -6.65 5.30 8.37
N ALA A 29 -6.97 4.03 8.26
CA ALA A 29 -7.36 3.39 7.03
C ALA A 29 -8.87 3.22 6.97
N LEU A 30 -9.47 3.58 5.84
CA LEU A 30 -10.89 3.44 5.56
C LEU A 30 -11.08 2.91 4.13
N CYS A 31 -11.86 1.86 3.98
CA CYS A 31 -12.33 1.33 2.70
C CYS A 31 -13.75 1.86 2.46
N GLN A 32 -13.85 3.03 1.85
CA GLN A 32 -15.11 3.71 1.59
C GLN A 32 -15.27 4.03 0.10
N PRO A 33 -16.48 4.18 -0.42
CA PRO A 33 -16.69 4.67 -1.78
C PRO A 33 -16.01 6.00 -2.03
N GLN A 34 -15.54 6.23 -3.25
CA GLN A 34 -14.83 7.46 -3.62
C GLN A 34 -15.60 8.74 -3.25
N ALA A 35 -16.93 8.72 -3.39
CA ALA A 35 -17.78 9.86 -3.04
C ALA A 35 -17.69 10.23 -1.55
N TRP A 36 -17.50 9.26 -0.66
CA TRP A 36 -17.34 9.51 0.77
C TRP A 36 -16.11 10.40 1.05
N PHE A 37 -15.00 10.17 0.34
CA PHE A 37 -13.77 10.95 0.50
C PHE A 37 -13.91 12.39 -0.02
N ALA A 38 -14.70 12.60 -1.05
CA ALA A 38 -15.02 13.96 -1.54
C ALA A 38 -15.78 14.78 -0.49
N ASP A 39 -16.67 14.12 0.23
CA ASP A 39 -17.49 14.77 1.27
C ASP A 39 -16.71 15.02 2.58
N VAL A 40 -15.64 14.26 2.84
CA VAL A 40 -14.80 14.40 4.05
C VAL A 40 -13.81 15.54 3.96
N THR A 41 -13.61 16.06 2.76
CA THR A 41 -12.71 17.19 2.52
C THR A 41 -13.52 18.47 2.32
N SER A 42 -13.32 19.47 3.18
CA SER A 42 -14.01 20.77 3.05
C SER A 42 -13.57 21.53 1.79
N ALA A 43 -14.33 22.58 1.45
CA ALA A 43 -14.02 23.48 0.33
C ALA A 43 -12.63 24.15 0.43
N ASN A 44 -12.02 24.18 1.63
CA ASN A 44 -10.67 24.69 1.90
C ASN A 44 -9.61 23.56 1.99
N ALA A 45 -9.91 22.37 1.51
CA ALA A 45 -9.06 21.17 1.60
C ALA A 45 -8.74 20.72 3.05
N GLN A 46 -9.50 21.18 4.04
CA GLN A 46 -9.41 20.67 5.40
C GLN A 46 -10.19 19.36 5.54
N VAL A 47 -9.60 18.39 6.21
CA VAL A 47 -10.23 17.09 6.48
C VAL A 47 -11.22 17.25 7.64
N ASP A 48 -12.45 16.78 7.45
CA ASP A 48 -13.45 16.71 8.52
C ASP A 48 -13.12 15.54 9.46
N VAL A 49 -12.42 15.85 10.52
CA VAL A 49 -11.98 14.87 11.55
C VAL A 49 -13.18 14.20 12.21
N GLN A 50 -14.27 14.95 12.47
CA GLN A 50 -15.44 14.38 13.13
C GLN A 50 -16.07 13.30 12.27
N ARG A 51 -16.15 13.49 10.97
CA ARG A 51 -16.69 12.50 10.04
C ARG A 51 -15.82 11.22 9.98
N ILE A 52 -14.51 11.37 10.18
CA ILE A 52 -13.64 10.20 10.33
C ILE A 52 -13.92 9.49 11.65
N VAL A 53 -14.06 10.21 12.76
CA VAL A 53 -14.35 9.64 14.08
C VAL A 53 -15.67 8.87 14.07
N ASP A 54 -16.69 9.38 13.39
CA ASP A 54 -18.00 8.73 13.28
C ASP A 54 -17.91 7.33 12.65
N GLU A 55 -16.95 7.09 11.76
CA GLU A 55 -16.69 5.74 11.22
C GLU A 55 -16.16 4.77 12.28
N PHE A 56 -15.60 5.28 13.37
CA PHE A 56 -15.06 4.50 14.49
C PHE A 56 -16.00 4.51 15.71
N ASP A 57 -17.31 4.78 15.50
CA ASP A 57 -18.28 4.67 16.59
C ASP A 57 -18.25 3.26 17.22
N GLY A 58 -18.40 3.21 18.55
CA GLY A 58 -18.31 1.98 19.31
C GLY A 58 -16.86 1.48 19.57
N TRP A 59 -15.84 2.12 19.02
CA TRP A 59 -14.45 1.81 19.35
C TRP A 59 -14.07 2.42 20.72
N ALA A 60 -13.11 1.80 21.40
CA ALA A 60 -12.63 2.28 22.70
C ALA A 60 -12.12 3.73 22.60
N HIS A 61 -12.53 4.59 23.56
CA HIS A 61 -12.18 6.01 23.58
C HIS A 61 -10.68 6.30 23.34
N PRO A 62 -9.70 5.55 23.92
CA PRO A 62 -8.28 5.78 23.64
C PRO A 62 -7.90 5.58 22.17
N LEU A 63 -8.67 4.85 21.36
CA LEU A 63 -8.45 4.70 19.94
C LEU A 63 -9.00 5.90 19.16
N GLN A 64 -10.15 6.42 19.57
CA GLN A 64 -10.72 7.61 18.96
C GLN A 64 -9.87 8.86 19.26
N THR A 65 -9.23 8.95 20.43
CA THR A 65 -8.31 10.05 20.75
C THR A 65 -7.07 10.09 19.84
N LEU A 66 -6.64 8.96 19.28
CA LEU A 66 -5.59 8.96 18.26
C LEU A 66 -5.99 9.68 16.96
N ILE A 67 -7.29 9.81 16.71
CA ILE A 67 -7.83 10.55 15.56
C ILE A 67 -7.97 12.04 15.88
N THR A 68 -8.44 12.36 17.11
CA THR A 68 -8.86 13.72 17.47
C THR A 68 -7.76 14.57 18.09
N GLU A 69 -6.73 13.95 18.69
CA GLU A 69 -5.69 14.66 19.47
C GLU A 69 -4.32 14.65 18.78
N GLY A 70 -4.32 14.59 17.45
CA GLY A 70 -3.08 14.74 16.65
C GLY A 70 -2.54 16.17 16.70
N ASP A 71 -1.20 16.31 16.73
CA ASP A 71 -0.52 17.62 16.77
C ASP A 71 -0.64 18.41 15.47
N GLY A 72 -1.19 17.82 14.41
CA GLY A 72 -1.32 18.42 13.08
C GLY A 72 -2.64 18.07 12.39
N GLU A 73 -2.90 18.75 11.28
CA GLU A 73 -4.06 18.39 10.45
C GLU A 73 -3.83 17.04 9.76
N PRO A 74 -4.83 16.15 9.76
CA PRO A 74 -4.73 14.88 9.05
C PRO A 74 -4.62 15.11 7.54
N VAL A 75 -3.79 14.32 6.88
CA VAL A 75 -3.59 14.36 5.43
C VAL A 75 -4.32 13.19 4.80
N LEU A 76 -5.33 13.49 3.98
CA LEU A 76 -6.01 12.48 3.19
C LEU A 76 -5.09 11.96 2.07
N ARG A 77 -4.91 10.64 2.01
CA ARG A 77 -4.10 9.96 1.01
C ARG A 77 -4.91 8.85 0.34
N PRO A 78 -5.61 9.14 -0.76
CA PRO A 78 -6.24 8.10 -1.56
C PRO A 78 -5.20 7.09 -2.02
N ILE A 79 -5.47 5.81 -1.82
CA ILE A 79 -4.60 4.73 -2.29
C ILE A 79 -5.06 4.32 -3.68
N HIS A 80 -4.16 4.42 -4.64
CA HIS A 80 -4.35 3.99 -6.01
C HIS A 80 -3.44 2.78 -6.30
N PHE A 81 -3.90 1.91 -7.18
CA PHE A 81 -3.12 0.79 -7.67
C PHE A 81 -3.56 0.41 -9.08
N LEU A 82 -2.68 -0.23 -9.82
CA LEU A 82 -2.96 -0.81 -11.11
C LEU A 82 -3.48 -2.25 -10.93
N PRO A 83 -4.36 -2.73 -11.81
CA PRO A 83 -4.83 -4.11 -11.75
C PRO A 83 -3.67 -5.11 -11.85
N PRO A 84 -3.64 -6.18 -11.02
CA PRO A 84 -2.69 -7.27 -11.22
C PRO A 84 -2.77 -7.84 -12.63
N GLY A 85 -1.62 -8.21 -13.19
CA GLY A 85 -1.55 -8.75 -14.54
C GLY A 85 -1.77 -7.73 -15.66
N LEU A 86 -1.78 -6.42 -15.34
CA LEU A 86 -1.80 -5.38 -16.38
C LEU A 86 -0.58 -5.52 -17.28
N ARG A 87 -0.83 -5.58 -18.57
CA ARG A 87 0.19 -5.67 -19.62
C ARG A 87 -0.17 -4.71 -20.76
N TRP A 88 0.85 -4.21 -21.44
CA TRP A 88 0.69 -3.35 -22.62
C TRP A 88 1.41 -3.95 -23.82
N PRO A 89 0.99 -3.61 -25.04
CA PRO A 89 1.72 -3.96 -26.25
C PRO A 89 3.09 -3.28 -26.27
N ARG A 90 4.12 -4.02 -26.72
CA ARG A 90 5.47 -3.47 -26.85
C ARG A 90 5.48 -2.21 -27.72
N THR A 91 6.04 -1.12 -27.20
CA THR A 91 6.27 0.14 -27.90
C THR A 91 7.77 0.31 -28.12
N ALA A 92 8.19 0.40 -29.40
CA ALA A 92 9.61 0.49 -29.74
C ALA A 92 10.30 1.71 -29.08
N GLY A 93 11.45 1.47 -28.48
CA GLY A 93 12.28 2.50 -27.85
C GLY A 93 11.76 3.06 -26.52
N VAL A 94 10.64 2.53 -25.98
CA VAL A 94 10.05 3.01 -24.72
C VAL A 94 9.74 1.83 -23.80
N THR A 95 10.00 1.97 -22.51
CA THR A 95 9.48 1.05 -21.47
C THR A 95 9.13 1.81 -20.20
N LEU A 96 8.40 1.15 -19.29
CA LEU A 96 8.06 1.66 -17.98
C LEU A 96 8.73 0.81 -16.90
N LEU A 97 8.97 1.42 -15.73
CA LEU A 97 9.49 0.74 -14.56
C LEU A 97 8.89 1.34 -13.27
N GLY A 98 8.99 0.63 -12.17
CA GLY A 98 8.50 1.07 -10.86
C GLY A 98 7.00 1.40 -10.87
N ASP A 99 6.59 2.39 -10.10
CA ASP A 99 5.18 2.77 -9.95
C ASP A 99 4.49 3.11 -11.27
N ALA A 100 5.23 3.60 -12.27
CA ALA A 100 4.68 3.86 -13.60
C ALA A 100 4.24 2.57 -14.32
N ALA A 101 4.91 1.47 -14.04
CA ALA A 101 4.63 0.15 -14.61
C ALA A 101 3.65 -0.67 -13.76
N HIS A 102 3.77 -0.60 -12.44
CA HIS A 102 3.13 -1.55 -11.53
C HIS A 102 2.77 -0.98 -10.15
N LEU A 103 2.25 0.25 -10.11
CA LEU A 103 1.75 0.82 -8.85
C LEU A 103 0.85 -0.21 -8.14
N MET A 104 1.22 -0.60 -6.93
CA MET A 104 0.50 -1.60 -6.14
C MET A 104 0.13 -1.08 -4.75
N LEU A 105 -0.68 -1.85 -4.03
CA LEU A 105 -1.04 -1.52 -2.66
C LEU A 105 0.22 -1.45 -1.76
N PRO A 106 0.30 -0.49 -0.80
CA PRO A 106 1.53 -0.11 -0.12
C PRO A 106 1.89 -1.06 1.04
N PHE A 107 2.08 -2.35 0.76
CA PHE A 107 2.45 -3.35 1.77
C PHE A 107 3.95 -3.69 1.82
N GLY A 108 4.80 -2.81 1.26
CA GLY A 108 6.25 -2.82 1.49
C GLY A 108 7.11 -3.22 0.29
N GLU A 109 6.57 -3.83 -0.76
CA GLU A 109 7.35 -4.36 -1.87
C GLU A 109 7.64 -3.35 -3.00
N GLY A 110 6.81 -2.32 -3.17
CA GLY A 110 6.86 -1.42 -4.33
C GLY A 110 8.24 -0.78 -4.58
N ALA A 111 8.88 -0.25 -3.54
CA ALA A 111 10.19 0.38 -3.66
C ALA A 111 11.31 -0.62 -4.02
N ASN A 112 11.25 -1.84 -3.47
CA ASN A 112 12.22 -2.90 -3.76
C ASN A 112 12.09 -3.35 -5.22
N LEU A 113 10.87 -3.56 -5.69
CA LEU A 113 10.59 -3.90 -7.09
C LEU A 113 11.04 -2.81 -8.05
N ALA A 114 10.82 -1.54 -7.72
CA ALA A 114 11.29 -0.43 -8.54
C ALA A 114 12.83 -0.36 -8.64
N LEU A 115 13.55 -0.68 -7.56
CA LEU A 115 15.01 -0.79 -7.56
C LEU A 115 15.50 -1.99 -8.39
N GLU A 116 14.81 -3.12 -8.27
CA GLU A 116 15.07 -4.33 -9.05
C GLU A 116 14.86 -4.08 -10.55
N ASP A 117 13.75 -3.42 -10.92
CA ASP A 117 13.48 -3.01 -12.29
C ASP A 117 14.63 -2.18 -12.88
N GLY A 118 15.10 -1.18 -12.13
CA GLY A 118 16.20 -0.35 -12.58
C GLY A 118 17.50 -1.14 -12.80
N ALA A 119 17.79 -2.09 -11.92
CA ALA A 119 18.96 -2.95 -12.03
C ALA A 119 18.85 -3.92 -13.22
N GLU A 120 17.71 -4.61 -13.36
CA GLU A 120 17.49 -5.57 -14.44
C GLU A 120 17.46 -4.92 -15.81
N LEU A 121 16.77 -3.78 -15.93
CA LEU A 121 16.74 -3.00 -17.17
C LEU A 121 18.15 -2.54 -17.57
N GLY A 122 18.93 -2.03 -16.60
CA GLY A 122 20.31 -1.62 -16.83
C GLY A 122 21.19 -2.77 -17.32
N LEU A 123 21.08 -3.93 -16.69
CA LEU A 123 21.82 -5.15 -17.08
C LEU A 123 21.37 -5.65 -18.48
N ALA A 124 20.07 -5.64 -18.77
CA ALA A 124 19.55 -6.06 -20.05
C ALA A 124 20.05 -5.16 -21.21
N ILE A 125 20.09 -3.85 -21.01
CA ILE A 125 20.62 -2.89 -21.99
C ILE A 125 22.12 -3.10 -22.18
N ALA A 126 22.88 -3.26 -21.10
CA ALA A 126 24.32 -3.49 -21.17
C ALA A 126 24.69 -4.79 -21.90
N ALA A 127 23.90 -5.85 -21.67
CA ALA A 127 24.09 -7.15 -22.33
C ALA A 127 23.68 -7.14 -23.83
N ASN A 128 22.85 -6.21 -24.26
CA ASN A 128 22.30 -6.11 -25.62
C ASN A 128 22.56 -4.72 -26.24
N ALA A 129 23.79 -4.21 -26.09
CA ALA A 129 24.12 -2.84 -26.52
C ALA A 129 23.84 -2.59 -28.03
N ASP A 130 24.00 -3.60 -28.87
CA ASP A 130 23.75 -3.54 -30.30
C ASP A 130 22.26 -3.73 -30.68
N ASN A 131 21.43 -4.15 -29.73
CA ASN A 131 19.98 -4.36 -29.92
C ASN A 131 19.19 -3.97 -28.67
N PRO A 132 19.07 -2.67 -28.38
CA PRO A 132 18.32 -2.19 -27.21
C PRO A 132 16.87 -2.64 -27.17
N GLU A 133 16.25 -2.83 -28.34
CA GLU A 133 14.85 -3.28 -28.42
C GLU A 133 14.67 -4.70 -27.87
N ALA A 134 15.59 -5.59 -28.15
CA ALA A 134 15.59 -6.93 -27.56
C ALA A 134 15.78 -6.87 -26.03
N ALA A 135 16.61 -5.94 -25.53
CA ALA A 135 16.79 -5.72 -24.10
C ALA A 135 15.49 -5.28 -23.43
N LEU A 136 14.80 -4.30 -24.03
CA LEU A 136 13.54 -3.78 -23.49
C LEU A 136 12.44 -4.86 -23.49
N SER A 137 12.35 -5.66 -24.55
CA SER A 137 11.38 -6.76 -24.63
C SER A 137 11.63 -7.82 -23.56
N ALA A 138 12.88 -8.26 -23.41
CA ALA A 138 13.25 -9.27 -22.41
C ALA A 138 13.00 -8.77 -20.97
N TYR A 139 13.30 -7.51 -20.70
CA TYR A 139 13.01 -6.88 -19.40
C TYR A 139 11.49 -6.88 -19.12
N GLU A 140 10.65 -6.39 -20.04
CA GLU A 140 9.21 -6.31 -19.84
C GLU A 140 8.59 -7.69 -19.57
N GLU A 141 9.02 -8.74 -20.30
CA GLU A 141 8.54 -10.10 -20.09
C GLU A 141 8.80 -10.60 -18.66
N GLN A 142 10.00 -10.38 -18.14
CA GLN A 142 10.36 -10.78 -16.77
C GLN A 142 9.67 -9.91 -15.72
N MET A 143 9.64 -8.60 -15.92
CA MET A 143 8.96 -7.65 -15.05
C MET A 143 7.47 -8.01 -14.90
N PHE A 144 6.74 -8.28 -16.00
CA PHE A 144 5.32 -8.63 -15.94
C PHE A 144 5.04 -9.85 -15.06
N ILE A 145 5.90 -10.88 -15.13
CA ILE A 145 5.72 -12.10 -14.30
C ILE A 145 5.93 -11.79 -12.82
N ARG A 146 7.01 -11.06 -12.52
CA ARG A 146 7.40 -10.71 -11.14
C ARG A 146 6.34 -9.84 -10.48
N VAL A 147 5.91 -8.77 -11.15
CA VAL A 147 4.99 -7.79 -10.56
C VAL A 147 3.56 -8.33 -10.43
N GLU A 148 3.13 -9.23 -11.31
CA GLU A 148 1.84 -9.89 -11.18
C GLU A 148 1.75 -10.70 -9.89
N SER A 149 2.80 -11.45 -9.53
CA SER A 149 2.87 -12.17 -8.26
C SER A 149 2.80 -11.22 -7.07
N ALA A 150 3.67 -10.20 -7.05
CA ALA A 150 3.71 -9.24 -5.96
C ALA A 150 2.40 -8.44 -5.79
N ALA A 151 1.74 -8.08 -6.88
CA ALA A 151 0.46 -7.39 -6.84
C ALA A 151 -0.66 -8.27 -6.27
N ASN A 152 -0.66 -9.58 -6.60
CA ASN A 152 -1.59 -10.55 -6.02
C ASN A 152 -1.35 -10.72 -4.52
N ASP A 153 -0.08 -10.82 -4.08
CA ASP A 153 0.27 -10.90 -2.66
C ASP A 153 -0.15 -9.64 -1.89
N ALA A 154 0.03 -8.47 -2.49
CA ALA A 154 -0.44 -7.20 -1.92
C ALA A 154 -1.98 -7.16 -1.78
N GLN A 155 -2.73 -7.68 -2.75
CA GLN A 155 -4.19 -7.78 -2.65
C GLN A 155 -4.62 -8.80 -1.58
N ALA A 156 -3.94 -9.94 -1.47
CA ALA A 156 -4.20 -10.92 -0.42
C ALA A 156 -3.97 -10.31 0.97
N MET A 157 -2.89 -9.52 1.14
CA MET A 157 -2.62 -8.81 2.38
C MET A 157 -3.70 -7.76 2.70
N ALA A 158 -4.23 -7.04 1.70
CA ALA A 158 -5.37 -6.14 1.90
C ALA A 158 -6.61 -6.89 2.41
N GLY A 159 -6.88 -8.07 1.88
CA GLY A 159 -7.96 -8.95 2.36
C GLY A 159 -7.76 -9.40 3.82
N ILE A 160 -6.53 -9.69 4.22
CA ILE A 160 -6.20 -10.03 5.61
C ILE A 160 -6.40 -8.83 6.56
N LEU A 161 -6.02 -7.62 6.12
CA LEU A 161 -6.06 -6.43 6.96
C LEU A 161 -7.45 -5.77 7.03
N PHE A 162 -8.22 -5.81 5.95
CA PHE A 162 -9.47 -5.05 5.81
C PHE A 162 -10.67 -5.87 5.33
N GLY A 163 -10.49 -7.17 5.08
CA GLY A 163 -11.58 -8.07 4.69
C GLY A 163 -12.53 -8.42 5.83
N ASP A 164 -13.58 -9.16 5.51
CA ASP A 164 -14.68 -9.47 6.44
C ASP A 164 -14.23 -10.31 7.66
N GLU A 165 -13.15 -11.06 7.55
CA GLU A 165 -12.60 -11.90 8.62
C GLU A 165 -11.60 -11.16 9.53
N THR A 166 -11.40 -9.87 9.34
CA THR A 166 -10.51 -9.04 10.15
C THR A 166 -11.12 -8.82 11.55
N PRO A 167 -10.36 -8.91 12.66
CA PRO A 167 -8.90 -9.11 12.76
C PRO A 167 -8.45 -10.59 12.82
N GLY A 168 -9.39 -11.56 12.74
CA GLY A 168 -9.11 -12.99 12.84
C GLY A 168 -8.10 -13.48 11.81
N ALA A 169 -8.25 -13.04 10.55
CA ALA A 169 -7.34 -13.38 9.45
C ALA A 169 -5.90 -12.95 9.75
N LEU A 170 -5.69 -11.77 10.30
CA LEU A 170 -4.35 -11.29 10.68
C LEU A 170 -3.73 -12.10 11.81
N LEU A 171 -4.53 -12.46 12.82
CA LEU A 171 -4.07 -13.34 13.92
C LEU A 171 -3.68 -14.72 13.40
N HIS A 172 -4.46 -15.27 12.48
CA HIS A 172 -4.15 -16.55 11.82
C HIS A 172 -2.85 -16.46 11.03
N PHE A 173 -2.68 -15.42 10.22
CA PHE A 173 -1.46 -15.15 9.47
C PHE A 173 -0.22 -15.15 10.38
N PHE A 174 -0.20 -14.41 11.48
CA PHE A 174 0.93 -14.38 12.40
C PHE A 174 1.17 -15.70 13.13
N ASN A 175 0.13 -16.47 13.43
CA ASN A 175 0.27 -17.75 14.11
C ASN A 175 0.91 -18.83 13.23
N GLN A 176 0.74 -18.77 11.90
CA GLN A 176 1.43 -19.67 10.97
C GLN A 176 2.95 -19.52 11.05
N TYR A 177 3.45 -18.31 11.26
CA TYR A 177 4.90 -18.04 11.39
C TYR A 177 5.49 -18.43 12.75
N LYS A 178 4.67 -18.56 13.80
CA LYS A 178 5.15 -18.99 15.13
C LYS A 178 5.36 -20.49 15.25
N THR A 179 4.69 -21.28 14.43
CA THR A 179 4.75 -22.76 14.45
C THR A 179 5.83 -23.35 13.56
N GLY A 180 6.56 -22.53 12.81
CA GLY A 180 7.63 -22.93 11.90
C GLY A 180 9.06 -22.68 12.41
N SER A 181 9.24 -22.45 13.72
CA SER A 181 10.56 -22.20 14.36
C SER A 181 10.94 -23.38 15.27
#